data_13a093474722b8d9b98c7e2714fa4d53
#
_entry.id   13a093474722b8d9b98c7e2714fa4d53
#
_cell.length_a   1.000
_cell.length_b   1.000
_cell.length_c   1.000
_cell.angle_alpha   90.00
_cell.angle_beta   90.00
_cell.angle_gamma   90.00
#
_symmetry.space_group_name_H-M   'P 1'
#
loop_
_entity.id
_entity.type
_entity.pdbx_description
1 polymer ?
#
loop_
_entity_poly.entity_id
_entity_poly.type
_entity_poly.pdbx_seq_one_letter_code
_entity_poly.pdbx_strand_id
1 'polypeptide(L)'
;MPRPPPPHCASTVPVSTLRFGAEALLRRLRHSNLGVVWAVALVGAFAGELRRPAVLTCHSQVLLAIAGAMGGVRCTAFFSLRPLVELVGGTWVEPDPFSLCVADGHVLTAIAQLLRAMGARVHGGRGQGVLFLCVDYVDNYEANVPFRALDAVGCRVEAACPTKRKGEVCVTVIYEDVTGAAPDTVSDEKHEYNFAMTVDWADIDVDDYECVVVPGGRSPELLVTKEEAVALVAKFAAKGEVVGSIDQGHLVLAAAGLLKGKRCAGRVPMRVISNLTGAVGVEPEGAVADGKLVTAASWPDLAEFIAHLVDLLGITVSF
;
A
#
# COMPACT_ATOMS: atom_id res chain seq x y z
N MET A 1 -23.24 7.72 42.59
CA MET A 1 -22.99 6.30 42.43
C MET A 1 -21.99 6.13 41.30
N PRO A 2 -20.80 5.59 41.51
CA PRO A 2 -19.84 5.32 40.43
C PRO A 2 -20.38 4.20 39.55
N ARG A 3 -20.17 4.31 38.24
CA ARG A 3 -20.52 3.26 37.27
C ARG A 3 -19.68 2.01 37.56
N PRO A 4 -20.25 0.82 37.45
CA PRO A 4 -19.47 -0.42 37.56
C PRO A 4 -18.42 -0.47 36.45
N PRO A 5 -17.23 -1.06 36.69
CA PRO A 5 -16.22 -1.25 35.66
C PRO A 5 -16.75 -2.19 34.58
N PRO A 6 -16.27 -2.06 33.32
CA PRO A 6 -16.67 -2.94 32.24
C PRO A 6 -16.26 -4.38 32.59
N PRO A 7 -17.01 -5.38 32.12
CA PRO A 7 -16.69 -6.77 32.40
C PRO A 7 -15.29 -7.08 31.86
N HIS A 8 -14.44 -7.57 32.75
CA HIS A 8 -13.11 -8.07 32.41
C HIS A 8 -13.25 -9.19 31.38
N CYS A 9 -12.93 -8.91 30.15
CA CYS A 9 -12.70 -9.93 29.13
C CYS A 9 -11.31 -10.54 29.33
N ALA A 10 -11.11 -11.13 30.49
CA ALA A 10 -9.94 -11.91 30.84
C ALA A 10 -10.34 -13.38 30.99
N SER A 11 -10.77 -14.00 29.91
CA SER A 11 -10.59 -15.42 29.78
C SER A 11 -9.16 -15.62 29.23
N THR A 12 -8.19 -15.66 30.11
CA THR A 12 -6.88 -16.23 29.83
C THR A 12 -7.10 -17.66 29.38
N VAL A 13 -7.10 -17.88 28.08
CA VAL A 13 -7.01 -19.24 27.54
C VAL A 13 -5.58 -19.68 27.80
N PRO A 14 -5.32 -20.68 28.64
CA PRO A 14 -3.96 -21.15 28.90
C PRO A 14 -3.31 -21.55 27.58
N VAL A 15 -2.04 -21.23 27.39
CA VAL A 15 -1.26 -21.61 26.18
C VAL A 15 -1.31 -23.13 25.96
N SER A 16 -1.52 -23.94 27.03
CA SER A 16 -1.76 -25.37 26.96
C SER A 16 -3.04 -25.77 26.21
N THR A 17 -4.00 -24.87 26.04
CA THR A 17 -5.25 -25.13 25.29
C THR A 17 -5.06 -24.98 23.77
N LEU A 18 -3.98 -24.36 23.31
CA LEU A 18 -3.61 -24.26 21.89
C LEU A 18 -3.12 -25.60 21.30
N ARG A 19 -2.88 -26.62 22.15
CA ARG A 19 -2.51 -27.98 21.72
C ARG A 19 -3.67 -28.83 21.19
N PHE A 20 -4.90 -28.36 21.32
CA PHE A 20 -6.04 -29.04 20.71
C PHE A 20 -6.02 -28.78 19.21
N GLY A 21 -6.01 -29.87 18.43
CA GLY A 21 -6.00 -29.79 16.97
C GLY A 21 -7.08 -28.84 16.44
N ALA A 22 -6.83 -28.25 15.28
CA ALA A 22 -7.66 -27.21 14.65
C ALA A 22 -9.17 -27.52 14.67
N GLU A 23 -9.58 -28.80 14.61
CA GLU A 23 -10.99 -29.22 14.69
C GLU A 23 -11.65 -29.03 16.05
N ALA A 24 -10.95 -29.26 17.16
CA ALA A 24 -11.51 -29.07 18.50
C ALA A 24 -11.66 -27.57 18.82
N LEU A 25 -10.73 -26.77 18.33
CA LEU A 25 -10.81 -25.32 18.37
C LEU A 25 -11.99 -24.80 17.53
N LEU A 26 -12.16 -25.28 16.30
CA LEU A 26 -13.27 -24.99 15.38
C LEU A 26 -14.64 -25.23 16.00
N ARG A 27 -14.83 -26.31 16.77
CA ARG A 27 -16.12 -26.62 17.42
C ARG A 27 -16.46 -25.71 18.58
N ARG A 28 -15.48 -25.28 19.39
CA ARG A 28 -15.68 -24.32 20.49
C ARG A 28 -15.94 -22.90 20.01
N LEU A 29 -15.41 -22.55 18.87
CA LEU A 29 -15.43 -21.20 18.31
C LEU A 29 -16.74 -20.85 17.57
N ARG A 30 -17.63 -21.83 17.32
CA ARG A 30 -18.91 -21.60 16.64
C ARG A 30 -19.95 -20.81 17.44
N HIS A 31 -19.72 -20.52 18.71
CA HIS A 31 -20.69 -19.90 19.62
C HIS A 31 -20.25 -18.62 20.33
N SER A 32 -19.14 -18.02 19.94
CA SER A 32 -18.66 -16.74 20.50
C SER A 32 -18.18 -15.78 19.41
N ASN A 33 -17.83 -14.58 19.75
CA ASN A 33 -17.31 -13.52 18.83
C ASN A 33 -15.92 -13.93 18.24
N LEU A 34 -15.93 -14.79 17.28
CA LEU A 34 -14.98 -15.87 16.96
C LEU A 34 -13.81 -15.46 16.08
N GLY A 35 -13.94 -14.35 15.34
CA GLY A 35 -12.90 -13.93 14.41
C GLY A 35 -11.59 -13.59 15.12
N VAL A 36 -11.65 -12.91 16.26
CA VAL A 36 -10.44 -12.49 17.01
C VAL A 36 -9.75 -13.69 17.64
N VAL A 37 -10.48 -14.61 18.24
CA VAL A 37 -9.90 -15.80 18.89
C VAL A 37 -9.24 -16.71 17.87
N TRP A 38 -9.82 -16.84 16.68
CA TRP A 38 -9.22 -17.55 15.56
C TRP A 38 -7.92 -16.90 15.08
N ALA A 39 -7.93 -15.59 14.89
CA ALA A 39 -6.74 -14.85 14.47
C ALA A 39 -5.62 -14.98 15.50
N VAL A 40 -5.93 -14.88 16.79
CA VAL A 40 -4.97 -15.07 17.89
C VAL A 40 -4.39 -16.49 17.89
N ALA A 41 -5.24 -17.53 17.78
CA ALA A 41 -4.79 -18.91 17.75
C ALA A 41 -3.92 -19.20 16.52
N LEU A 42 -4.29 -18.67 15.36
CA LEU A 42 -3.53 -18.83 14.12
C LEU A 42 -2.17 -18.14 14.21
N VAL A 43 -2.13 -16.91 14.71
CA VAL A 43 -0.88 -16.16 14.90
C VAL A 43 0.03 -16.85 15.92
N GLY A 44 -0.53 -17.34 17.03
CA GLY A 44 0.21 -18.08 18.04
C GLY A 44 0.82 -19.37 17.51
N ALA A 45 0.06 -20.15 16.76
CA ALA A 45 0.58 -21.36 16.11
C ALA A 45 1.63 -21.04 15.04
N PHE A 46 1.35 -20.06 14.19
CA PHE A 46 2.22 -19.75 13.05
C PHE A 46 3.54 -19.07 13.47
N ALA A 47 3.44 -18.01 14.25
CA ALA A 47 4.61 -17.23 14.66
C ALA A 47 5.27 -17.80 15.94
N GLY A 48 4.49 -18.31 16.89
CA GLY A 48 5.01 -18.82 18.14
C GLY A 48 5.57 -20.25 18.05
N GLU A 49 4.75 -21.20 17.65
CA GLU A 49 5.12 -22.63 17.67
C GLU A 49 5.88 -23.06 16.42
N LEU A 50 5.38 -22.72 15.23
CA LEU A 50 5.96 -23.16 13.96
C LEU A 50 7.13 -22.27 13.48
N ARG A 51 7.33 -21.12 14.11
CA ARG A 51 8.32 -20.10 13.70
C ARG A 51 8.28 -19.78 12.20
N ARG A 52 7.08 -19.79 11.65
CA ARG A 52 6.86 -19.42 10.23
C ARG A 52 6.85 -17.91 10.08
N PRO A 53 7.26 -17.39 8.93
CA PRO A 53 7.21 -15.96 8.66
C PRO A 53 5.80 -15.40 8.90
N ALA A 54 5.67 -14.39 9.75
CA ALA A 54 4.43 -13.70 10.06
C ALA A 54 4.59 -12.21 9.77
N VAL A 55 3.68 -11.65 8.99
CA VAL A 55 3.63 -10.22 8.69
C VAL A 55 2.49 -9.60 9.47
N LEU A 56 2.81 -8.59 10.23
CA LEU A 56 1.86 -7.87 11.06
C LEU A 56 1.99 -6.37 10.76
N THR A 57 0.88 -5.73 10.49
CA THR A 57 0.84 -4.31 10.15
C THR A 57 -0.08 -3.56 11.10
N CYS A 58 0.22 -2.28 11.34
CA CYS A 58 -0.58 -1.37 12.13
C CYS A 58 -0.93 -1.94 13.52
N HIS A 59 -2.21 -2.17 13.83
CA HIS A 59 -2.70 -2.69 15.11
C HIS A 59 -2.69 -4.23 15.20
N SER A 60 -2.33 -4.95 14.16
CA SER A 60 -2.31 -6.42 14.17
C SER A 60 -1.28 -7.02 15.14
N GLN A 61 -0.29 -6.24 15.60
CA GLN A 61 0.65 -6.62 16.65
C GLN A 61 -0.06 -6.95 17.98
N VAL A 62 -1.28 -6.44 18.20
CA VAL A 62 -2.14 -6.86 19.32
C VAL A 62 -2.39 -8.37 19.30
N LEU A 63 -2.56 -8.96 18.12
CA LEU A 63 -2.77 -10.41 17.98
C LEU A 63 -1.52 -11.19 18.42
N LEU A 64 -0.32 -10.70 18.08
CA LEU A 64 0.95 -11.32 18.51
C LEU A 64 1.14 -11.20 20.02
N ALA A 65 0.77 -10.08 20.61
CA ALA A 65 0.82 -9.84 22.04
C ALA A 65 -0.14 -10.78 22.79
N ILE A 66 -1.40 -10.88 22.36
CA ILE A 66 -2.41 -11.77 22.96
C ILE A 66 -2.03 -13.25 22.78
N ALA A 67 -1.41 -13.59 21.66
CA ALA A 67 -0.92 -14.95 21.40
C ALA A 67 0.30 -15.33 22.25
N GLY A 68 0.86 -14.41 23.05
CA GLY A 68 2.06 -14.67 23.85
C GLY A 68 3.35 -14.82 23.03
N ALA A 69 3.33 -14.44 21.77
CA ALA A 69 4.44 -14.63 20.82
C ALA A 69 5.29 -13.36 20.61
N MET A 70 5.09 -12.31 21.42
CA MET A 70 5.80 -11.05 21.31
C MET A 70 7.02 -10.92 22.24
N GLY A 71 7.14 -11.79 23.25
CA GLY A 71 8.25 -11.73 24.20
C GLY A 71 9.63 -11.81 23.51
N GLY A 72 10.48 -10.82 23.74
CA GLY A 72 11.81 -10.69 23.11
C GLY A 72 11.82 -10.24 21.66
N VAL A 73 10.66 -10.01 21.03
CA VAL A 73 10.55 -9.58 19.63
C VAL A 73 10.71 -8.05 19.55
N ARG A 74 11.59 -7.59 18.66
CA ARG A 74 11.68 -6.18 18.28
C ARG A 74 10.58 -5.87 17.27
N CYS A 75 9.76 -4.87 17.54
CA CYS A 75 8.71 -4.49 16.63
C CYS A 75 8.43 -2.98 16.64
N THR A 76 7.88 -2.51 15.54
CA THR A 76 7.26 -1.20 15.43
C THR A 76 5.77 -1.39 15.15
N ALA A 77 4.97 -0.43 15.56
CA ALA A 77 3.52 -0.43 15.36
C ALA A 77 3.02 1.01 15.39
N PHE A 78 1.71 1.20 15.34
CA PHE A 78 1.14 2.49 15.67
C PHE A 78 1.52 2.87 17.11
N PHE A 79 1.97 4.11 17.32
CA PHE A 79 2.59 4.54 18.58
C PHE A 79 1.73 4.29 19.84
N SER A 80 0.40 4.26 19.71
CA SER A 80 -0.51 3.93 20.80
C SER A 80 -0.35 2.49 21.33
N LEU A 81 0.31 1.62 20.57
CA LEU A 81 0.58 0.23 20.97
C LEU A 81 1.90 0.05 21.73
N ARG A 82 2.75 1.08 21.79
CA ARG A 82 4.02 1.01 22.53
C ARG A 82 3.88 0.46 23.95
N PRO A 83 2.93 0.95 24.79
CA PRO A 83 2.77 0.43 26.14
C PRO A 83 2.41 -1.07 26.17
N LEU A 84 1.63 -1.53 25.19
CA LEU A 84 1.27 -2.94 25.08
C LEU A 84 2.49 -3.80 24.71
N VAL A 85 3.29 -3.36 23.73
CA VAL A 85 4.50 -4.08 23.28
C VAL A 85 5.47 -4.27 24.45
N GLU A 86 5.74 -3.19 25.18
CA GLU A 86 6.65 -3.21 26.34
C GLU A 86 6.09 -4.08 27.47
N LEU A 87 4.77 -4.01 27.75
CA LEU A 87 4.10 -4.77 28.80
C LEU A 87 4.22 -6.28 28.58
N VAL A 88 4.17 -6.75 27.34
CA VAL A 88 4.24 -8.19 27.02
C VAL A 88 5.68 -8.66 26.74
N GLY A 89 6.68 -7.84 27.04
CA GLY A 89 8.09 -8.16 26.92
C GLY A 89 8.68 -8.03 25.53
N GLY A 90 7.99 -7.36 24.61
CA GLY A 90 8.53 -6.96 23.31
C GLY A 90 9.44 -5.74 23.44
N THR A 91 10.29 -5.52 22.46
CA THR A 91 11.16 -4.34 22.38
C THR A 91 10.57 -3.37 21.35
N TRP A 92 10.16 -2.19 21.85
CA TRP A 92 9.67 -1.14 20.96
C TRP A 92 10.81 -0.54 20.13
N VAL A 93 10.56 -0.38 18.84
CA VAL A 93 11.41 0.36 17.91
C VAL A 93 10.61 1.56 17.41
N GLU A 94 11.16 2.76 17.62
CA GLU A 94 10.48 3.99 17.16
C GLU A 94 10.27 3.93 15.64
N PRO A 95 9.07 4.29 15.17
CA PRO A 95 8.81 4.37 13.73
C PRO A 95 9.69 5.45 13.10
N ASP A 96 10.47 5.07 12.12
CA ASP A 96 11.22 5.99 11.27
C ASP A 96 10.34 6.32 10.05
N PRO A 97 10.10 7.59 9.70
CA PRO A 97 9.33 7.99 8.52
C PRO A 97 9.83 7.37 7.22
N PHE A 98 11.13 7.04 7.16
CA PHE A 98 11.78 6.44 5.99
C PHE A 98 11.95 4.92 6.10
N SER A 99 11.76 4.35 7.28
CA SER A 99 11.86 2.91 7.55
C SER A 99 10.74 2.45 8.48
N LEU A 100 9.55 2.34 7.94
CA LEU A 100 8.33 1.96 8.69
C LEU A 100 8.30 0.47 9.09
N CYS A 101 9.39 -0.28 8.86
CA CYS A 101 9.42 -1.72 8.98
C CYS A 101 10.52 -2.20 9.91
N VAL A 102 10.16 -3.09 10.83
CA VAL A 102 11.12 -3.81 11.69
C VAL A 102 11.01 -5.30 11.39
N ALA A 103 12.14 -5.92 11.12
CA ALA A 103 12.25 -7.37 11.05
C ALA A 103 12.96 -7.89 12.28
N ASP A 104 12.40 -8.91 12.91
CA ASP A 104 13.05 -9.63 13.97
C ASP A 104 12.76 -11.13 13.85
N GLY A 105 13.77 -11.87 13.46
CA GLY A 105 13.65 -13.30 13.20
C GLY A 105 12.61 -13.60 12.10
N HIS A 106 11.52 -14.25 12.49
CA HIS A 106 10.42 -14.63 11.61
C HIS A 106 9.20 -13.68 11.67
N VAL A 107 9.26 -12.65 12.50
CA VAL A 107 8.23 -11.59 12.57
C VAL A 107 8.64 -10.42 11.69
N LEU A 108 7.84 -10.11 10.69
CA LEU A 108 8.16 -9.20 9.61
C LEU A 108 7.07 -8.15 9.44
N THR A 109 7.51 -6.95 9.12
CA THR A 109 6.62 -5.82 8.86
C THR A 109 6.76 -5.27 7.44
N ALA A 110 7.40 -6.03 6.51
CA ALA A 110 7.54 -5.63 5.10
C ALA A 110 7.56 -6.82 4.12
N ILE A 111 7.00 -6.60 2.92
CA ILE A 111 6.87 -7.63 1.86
C ILE A 111 8.22 -8.17 1.39
N ALA A 112 9.23 -7.32 1.16
CA ALA A 112 10.55 -7.75 0.69
C ALA A 112 11.28 -8.65 1.69
N GLN A 113 11.13 -8.38 2.97
CA GLN A 113 11.72 -9.20 4.01
C GLN A 113 10.99 -10.54 4.14
N LEU A 114 9.67 -10.56 3.92
CA LEU A 114 8.89 -11.79 3.85
C LEU A 114 9.40 -12.69 2.71
N LEU A 115 9.55 -12.17 1.50
CA LEU A 115 10.07 -12.91 0.35
C LEU A 115 11.45 -13.49 0.65
N ARG A 116 12.36 -12.71 1.23
CA ARG A 116 13.71 -13.20 1.63
C ARG A 116 13.62 -14.28 2.71
N ALA A 117 12.75 -14.12 3.71
CA ALA A 117 12.55 -15.12 4.75
C ALA A 117 11.96 -16.43 4.21
N MET A 118 11.21 -16.38 3.11
CA MET A 118 10.72 -17.54 2.37
C MET A 118 11.77 -18.15 1.42
N GLY A 119 12.98 -17.59 1.36
CA GLY A 119 14.04 -18.02 0.45
C GLY A 119 13.95 -17.45 -0.95
N ALA A 120 13.02 -16.54 -1.21
CA ALA A 120 12.85 -15.92 -2.49
C ALA A 120 14.02 -15.00 -2.85
N ARG A 121 14.36 -14.97 -4.13
CA ARG A 121 15.32 -14.04 -4.71
C ARG A 121 14.59 -13.14 -5.69
N VAL A 122 14.71 -11.82 -5.48
CA VAL A 122 14.17 -10.81 -6.39
C VAL A 122 15.26 -10.42 -7.37
N HIS A 123 14.94 -10.46 -8.65
CA HIS A 123 15.83 -10.12 -9.76
C HIS A 123 15.25 -8.95 -10.55
N GLY A 124 16.08 -8.08 -11.09
CA GLY A 124 15.69 -6.97 -11.98
C GLY A 124 15.32 -5.67 -11.29
N GLY A 125 14.98 -5.66 -9.99
CA GLY A 125 14.55 -4.43 -9.30
C GLY A 125 15.67 -3.41 -9.03
N ARG A 126 16.90 -3.90 -8.86
CA ARG A 126 18.05 -3.02 -8.60
C ARG A 126 18.42 -2.20 -9.83
N GLY A 127 18.41 -0.89 -9.66
CA GLY A 127 18.72 0.08 -10.72
C GLY A 127 17.51 0.59 -11.47
N GLN A 128 16.32 0.01 -11.27
CA GLN A 128 15.08 0.54 -11.85
C GLN A 128 14.61 1.75 -11.05
N GLY A 129 14.60 2.91 -11.67
CA GLY A 129 14.07 4.15 -11.10
C GLY A 129 12.56 4.27 -11.34
N VAL A 130 11.79 4.55 -10.30
CA VAL A 130 10.35 4.81 -10.39
C VAL A 130 10.04 6.13 -9.75
N LEU A 131 9.43 7.04 -10.49
CA LEU A 131 9.08 8.38 -10.04
C LEU A 131 7.57 8.51 -9.81
N PHE A 132 7.16 8.91 -8.61
CA PHE A 132 5.79 9.27 -8.29
C PHE A 132 5.60 10.78 -8.38
N LEU A 133 4.54 11.21 -9.07
CA LEU A 133 4.20 12.62 -9.22
C LEU A 133 2.88 12.92 -8.52
N CYS A 134 2.90 13.83 -7.57
CA CYS A 134 1.70 14.27 -6.88
C CYS A 134 1.81 15.70 -6.34
N VAL A 135 0.69 16.23 -5.90
CA VAL A 135 0.55 17.41 -5.05
C VAL A 135 -0.33 17.04 -3.85
N ASP A 136 -0.71 18.00 -3.00
CA ASP A 136 -1.60 17.75 -1.87
C ASP A 136 -2.93 17.08 -2.30
N TYR A 137 -3.56 16.38 -1.38
CA TYR A 137 -4.80 15.60 -1.54
C TYR A 137 -4.67 14.40 -2.48
N VAL A 138 -3.47 13.80 -2.52
CA VAL A 138 -3.26 12.50 -3.18
C VAL A 138 -3.91 11.39 -2.37
N ASP A 139 -4.50 10.40 -3.04
CA ASP A 139 -5.04 9.23 -2.34
C ASP A 139 -3.93 8.46 -1.62
N ASN A 140 -4.16 8.18 -0.34
CA ASN A 140 -3.17 7.58 0.54
C ASN A 140 -2.76 6.16 0.09
N TYR A 141 -3.74 5.33 -0.28
CA TYR A 141 -3.46 3.96 -0.73
C TYR A 141 -2.77 3.97 -2.08
N GLU A 142 -3.23 4.79 -3.02
CA GLU A 142 -2.72 4.84 -4.38
C GLU A 142 -1.30 5.41 -4.47
N ALA A 143 -0.91 6.27 -3.52
CA ALA A 143 0.46 6.73 -3.40
C ALA A 143 1.33 5.72 -2.63
N ASN A 144 0.96 5.39 -1.39
CA ASN A 144 1.84 4.64 -0.50
C ASN A 144 1.97 3.15 -0.84
N VAL A 145 0.88 2.48 -1.26
CA VAL A 145 0.93 1.03 -1.50
C VAL A 145 1.87 0.67 -2.66
N PRO A 146 1.72 1.23 -3.87
CA PRO A 146 2.63 0.90 -4.96
C PRO A 146 4.05 1.44 -4.72
N PHE A 147 4.20 2.62 -4.10
CA PHE A 147 5.51 3.17 -3.72
C PHE A 147 6.29 2.18 -2.86
N ARG A 148 5.68 1.70 -1.77
CA ARG A 148 6.31 0.76 -0.84
C ARG A 148 6.48 -0.64 -1.44
N ALA A 149 5.57 -1.10 -2.28
CA ALA A 149 5.69 -2.39 -2.94
C ALA A 149 6.87 -2.42 -3.92
N LEU A 150 7.06 -1.37 -4.71
CA LEU A 150 8.17 -1.27 -5.66
C LEU A 150 9.52 -1.09 -4.94
N ASP A 151 9.58 -0.28 -3.89
CA ASP A 151 10.75 -0.19 -3.01
C ASP A 151 11.10 -1.55 -2.40
N ALA A 152 10.08 -2.29 -1.94
CA ALA A 152 10.26 -3.62 -1.35
C ALA A 152 10.87 -4.65 -2.31
N VAL A 153 10.59 -4.55 -3.59
CA VAL A 153 11.21 -5.42 -4.62
C VAL A 153 12.53 -4.88 -5.16
N GLY A 154 13.02 -3.76 -4.60
CA GLY A 154 14.37 -3.24 -4.80
C GLY A 154 14.50 -2.14 -5.84
N CYS A 155 13.39 -1.57 -6.33
CA CYS A 155 13.43 -0.37 -7.16
C CYS A 155 13.94 0.84 -6.34
N ARG A 156 14.54 1.79 -7.02
CA ARG A 156 14.77 3.12 -6.47
C ARG A 156 13.51 3.96 -6.69
N VAL A 157 12.69 4.08 -5.65
CA VAL A 157 11.41 4.77 -5.75
C VAL A 157 11.52 6.17 -5.18
N GLU A 158 11.13 7.16 -5.95
CA GLU A 158 11.19 8.57 -5.56
C GLU A 158 9.83 9.26 -5.81
N ALA A 159 9.59 10.33 -5.05
CA ALA A 159 8.37 11.12 -5.15
C ALA A 159 8.72 12.60 -5.28
N ALA A 160 8.05 13.28 -6.21
CA ALA A 160 8.25 14.68 -6.50
C ALA A 160 6.92 15.45 -6.58
N CYS A 161 6.99 16.71 -6.21
CA CYS A 161 5.91 17.68 -6.30
C CYS A 161 6.40 18.98 -6.95
N PRO A 162 5.70 19.54 -7.94
CA PRO A 162 6.14 20.79 -8.59
C PRO A 162 6.24 21.98 -7.64
N THR A 163 5.50 21.93 -6.52
CA THR A 163 5.37 23.05 -5.58
C THR A 163 6.04 22.81 -4.23
N LYS A 164 6.68 21.65 -4.03
CA LYS A 164 7.33 21.27 -2.76
C LYS A 164 8.74 20.76 -3.03
N ARG A 165 9.56 20.88 -2.00
CA ARG A 165 10.95 20.42 -2.03
C ARG A 165 11.10 19.03 -1.40
N LYS A 166 12.20 18.40 -1.68
CA LYS A 166 12.66 17.19 -0.97
C LYS A 166 12.60 17.39 0.55
N GLY A 167 11.99 16.41 1.24
CA GLY A 167 11.76 16.45 2.69
C GLY A 167 10.45 17.11 3.12
N GLU A 168 9.79 17.87 2.24
CA GLU A 168 8.43 18.34 2.48
C GLU A 168 7.42 17.22 2.19
N VAL A 169 6.19 17.38 2.65
CA VAL A 169 5.15 16.36 2.54
C VAL A 169 3.93 16.87 1.79
N CYS A 170 3.34 16.01 0.98
CA CYS A 170 2.00 16.18 0.46
C CYS A 170 0.98 15.59 1.44
N VAL A 171 -0.09 16.32 1.71
CA VAL A 171 -1.22 15.82 2.48
C VAL A 171 -1.88 14.70 1.68
N THR A 172 -2.17 13.58 2.35
CA THR A 172 -2.93 12.48 1.73
C THR A 172 -4.37 12.46 2.23
N VAL A 173 -5.24 11.85 1.44
CA VAL A 173 -6.66 11.65 1.75
C VAL A 173 -7.03 10.19 1.58
N ILE A 174 -8.08 9.77 2.27
CA ILE A 174 -8.77 8.50 2.04
C ILE A 174 -10.21 8.81 1.69
N TYR A 175 -10.74 8.11 0.72
CA TYR A 175 -12.14 8.14 0.35
C TYR A 175 -12.84 6.94 0.97
N GLU A 176 -13.72 7.19 1.95
CA GLU A 176 -14.56 6.15 2.53
C GLU A 176 -15.85 6.01 1.72
N ASP A 177 -16.12 4.81 1.22
CA ASP A 177 -17.43 4.50 0.68
C ASP A 177 -18.45 4.55 1.84
N VAL A 178 -19.42 5.45 1.75
CA VAL A 178 -20.52 5.49 2.71
C VAL A 178 -21.31 4.17 2.56
N THR A 179 -21.22 3.33 3.58
CA THR A 179 -21.84 1.98 3.57
C THR A 179 -23.33 2.07 3.20
N GLY A 180 -23.71 1.40 2.10
CA GLY A 180 -25.07 1.40 1.59
C GLY A 180 -25.41 2.49 0.57
N ALA A 181 -24.45 3.32 0.20
CA ALA A 181 -24.61 4.28 -0.88
C ALA A 181 -24.49 3.58 -2.25
N ALA A 182 -25.16 4.14 -3.25
CA ALA A 182 -25.02 3.68 -4.62
C ALA A 182 -23.57 3.88 -5.12
N PRO A 183 -23.08 3.08 -6.10
CA PRO A 183 -21.71 3.16 -6.62
C PRO A 183 -21.28 4.55 -7.12
N ASP A 184 -22.23 5.43 -7.36
CA ASP A 184 -22.01 6.79 -7.87
C ASP A 184 -22.05 7.86 -6.78
N THR A 185 -22.03 7.48 -5.50
CA THR A 185 -22.10 8.43 -4.37
C THR A 185 -20.71 9.01 -4.11
N VAL A 186 -20.68 10.32 -3.79
CA VAL A 186 -19.46 11.00 -3.39
C VAL A 186 -19.00 10.43 -2.05
N SER A 187 -17.79 9.91 -2.02
CA SER A 187 -17.16 9.40 -0.81
C SER A 187 -16.82 10.53 0.15
N ASP A 188 -16.87 10.28 1.45
CA ASP A 188 -16.33 11.21 2.44
C ASP A 188 -14.79 11.23 2.35
N GLU A 189 -14.24 12.44 2.24
CA GLU A 189 -12.80 12.67 2.20
C GLU A 189 -12.26 12.88 3.62
N LYS A 190 -11.31 12.05 4.04
CA LYS A 190 -10.61 12.18 5.31
C LYS A 190 -9.13 12.41 5.09
N HIS A 191 -8.57 13.38 5.82
CA HIS A 191 -7.13 13.59 5.85
C HIS A 191 -6.45 12.43 6.57
N GLU A 192 -5.38 11.90 5.95
CA GLU A 192 -4.61 10.79 6.46
C GLU A 192 -3.11 11.14 6.60
N TYR A 193 -2.26 10.14 6.53
CA TYR A 193 -0.81 10.31 6.66
C TYR A 193 -0.24 11.12 5.50
N ASN A 194 0.82 11.86 5.80
CA ASN A 194 1.54 12.61 4.79
C ASN A 194 2.39 11.70 3.89
N PHE A 195 2.54 12.10 2.63
CA PHE A 195 3.42 11.45 1.66
C PHE A 195 4.64 12.33 1.40
N ALA A 196 5.84 11.84 1.74
CA ALA A 196 7.06 12.64 1.70
C ALA A 196 7.64 12.72 0.28
N MET A 197 8.06 13.92 -0.12
CA MET A 197 8.84 14.13 -1.33
C MET A 197 10.29 13.76 -1.10
N THR A 198 10.86 12.96 -2.00
CA THR A 198 12.21 12.40 -1.85
C THR A 198 13.22 12.96 -2.83
N VAL A 199 12.74 13.69 -3.86
CA VAL A 199 13.57 14.38 -4.85
C VAL A 199 12.99 15.79 -5.12
N ASP A 200 13.85 16.76 -5.36
CA ASP A 200 13.42 18.08 -5.79
C ASP A 200 12.99 18.05 -7.26
N TRP A 201 11.96 18.81 -7.60
CA TRP A 201 11.44 18.86 -8.97
C TRP A 201 12.51 19.25 -10.01
N ALA A 202 13.42 20.16 -9.64
CA ALA A 202 14.49 20.64 -10.51
C ALA A 202 15.60 19.61 -10.76
N ASP A 203 15.69 18.60 -9.89
CA ASP A 203 16.73 17.57 -9.95
C ASP A 203 16.25 16.31 -10.72
N ILE A 204 15.02 16.31 -11.25
CA ILE A 204 14.48 15.18 -12.01
C ILE A 204 15.15 15.13 -13.37
N ASP A 205 15.93 14.07 -13.61
CA ASP A 205 16.36 13.66 -14.93
C ASP A 205 15.56 12.43 -15.37
N VAL A 206 14.83 12.54 -16.47
CA VAL A 206 14.02 11.43 -17.02
C VAL A 206 14.90 10.22 -17.35
N ASP A 207 16.19 10.43 -17.62
CA ASP A 207 17.12 9.35 -17.95
C ASP A 207 17.46 8.46 -16.73
N ASP A 208 17.16 8.92 -15.55
CA ASP A 208 17.35 8.17 -14.31
C ASP A 208 16.17 7.25 -13.94
N TYR A 209 15.09 7.24 -14.73
CA TYR A 209 13.86 6.52 -14.38
C TYR A 209 13.33 5.71 -15.57
N GLU A 210 12.86 4.50 -15.27
CA GLU A 210 12.20 3.57 -16.20
C GLU A 210 10.66 3.62 -16.07
N CYS A 211 10.15 4.32 -15.05
CA CYS A 211 8.71 4.42 -14.80
C CYS A 211 8.34 5.73 -14.14
N VAL A 212 7.20 6.28 -14.54
CA VAL A 212 6.51 7.36 -13.82
C VAL A 212 5.11 6.90 -13.42
N VAL A 213 4.69 7.22 -12.19
CA VAL A 213 3.37 6.89 -11.64
C VAL A 213 2.65 8.15 -11.19
N VAL A 214 1.40 8.30 -11.62
CA VAL A 214 0.50 9.39 -11.19
C VAL A 214 -0.64 8.78 -10.39
N PRO A 215 -0.59 8.81 -9.03
CA PRO A 215 -1.67 8.38 -8.17
C PRO A 215 -2.89 9.30 -8.30
N GLY A 216 -4.05 8.82 -7.87
CA GLY A 216 -5.29 9.58 -7.89
C GLY A 216 -5.53 10.44 -6.66
N GLY A 217 -6.77 10.41 -6.16
CA GLY A 217 -7.27 11.39 -5.23
C GLY A 217 -7.55 12.72 -5.96
N ARG A 218 -7.55 13.83 -5.25
CA ARG A 218 -7.74 15.16 -5.86
C ARG A 218 -6.44 15.80 -6.36
N SER A 219 -5.30 15.21 -6.01
CA SER A 219 -3.98 15.66 -6.47
C SER A 219 -3.91 15.87 -7.98
N PRO A 220 -4.40 14.96 -8.84
CA PRO A 220 -4.35 15.14 -10.29
C PRO A 220 -5.14 16.34 -10.84
N GLU A 221 -6.19 16.77 -10.13
CA GLU A 221 -6.97 17.97 -10.52
C GLU A 221 -6.09 19.24 -10.52
N LEU A 222 -5.14 19.33 -9.59
CA LEU A 222 -4.18 20.42 -9.50
C LEU A 222 -2.92 20.13 -10.33
N LEU A 223 -2.46 18.88 -10.33
CA LEU A 223 -1.25 18.48 -11.05
C LEU A 223 -1.41 18.72 -12.57
N VAL A 224 -2.58 18.45 -13.13
CA VAL A 224 -2.87 18.66 -14.55
C VAL A 224 -2.80 20.12 -14.97
N THR A 225 -2.95 21.07 -14.03
CA THR A 225 -2.79 22.51 -14.31
C THR A 225 -1.33 22.95 -14.39
N LYS A 226 -0.39 22.06 -14.06
CA LYS A 226 1.06 22.32 -14.13
C LYS A 226 1.59 21.82 -15.46
N GLU A 227 1.85 22.73 -16.40
CA GLU A 227 2.33 22.37 -17.74
C GLU A 227 3.60 21.53 -17.68
N GLU A 228 4.50 21.83 -16.74
CA GLU A 228 5.73 21.08 -16.52
C GLU A 228 5.49 19.62 -16.09
N ALA A 229 4.43 19.34 -15.33
CA ALA A 229 4.09 17.99 -14.92
C ALA A 229 3.50 17.16 -16.08
N VAL A 230 2.61 17.76 -16.86
CA VAL A 230 2.07 17.13 -18.07
C VAL A 230 3.18 16.86 -19.09
N ALA A 231 4.07 17.84 -19.30
CA ALA A 231 5.21 17.71 -20.21
C ALA A 231 6.20 16.63 -19.73
N LEU A 232 6.42 16.50 -18.41
CA LEU A 232 7.28 15.46 -17.85
C LEU A 232 6.71 14.06 -18.13
N VAL A 233 5.43 13.84 -17.87
CA VAL A 233 4.75 12.56 -18.18
C VAL A 233 4.80 12.23 -19.67
N ALA A 234 4.60 13.24 -20.54
CA ALA A 234 4.72 13.07 -21.98
C ALA A 234 6.16 12.69 -22.41
N LYS A 235 7.20 13.21 -21.74
CA LYS A 235 8.60 12.84 -22.00
C LYS A 235 8.88 11.37 -21.66
N PHE A 236 8.36 10.87 -20.54
CA PHE A 236 8.47 9.44 -20.20
C PHE A 236 7.87 8.55 -21.28
N ALA A 237 6.65 8.87 -21.73
CA ALA A 237 6.00 8.13 -22.80
C ALA A 237 6.77 8.20 -24.13
N ALA A 238 7.29 9.40 -24.49
CA ALA A 238 8.07 9.58 -25.72
C ALA A 238 9.41 8.80 -25.70
N LYS A 239 9.99 8.64 -24.53
CA LYS A 239 11.20 7.83 -24.32
C LYS A 239 10.90 6.31 -24.39
N GLY A 240 9.62 5.90 -24.30
CA GLY A 240 9.21 4.51 -24.29
C GLY A 240 9.26 3.87 -22.90
N GLU A 241 9.32 4.68 -21.87
CA GLU A 241 9.30 4.23 -20.48
C GLU A 241 7.87 3.91 -20.01
N VAL A 242 7.77 3.23 -18.88
CA VAL A 242 6.47 2.83 -18.32
C VAL A 242 5.78 4.07 -17.72
N VAL A 243 4.51 4.25 -18.07
CA VAL A 243 3.66 5.29 -17.50
C VAL A 243 2.49 4.63 -16.76
N GLY A 244 2.46 4.79 -15.45
CA GLY A 244 1.41 4.28 -14.57
C GLY A 244 0.46 5.39 -14.13
N SER A 245 -0.83 5.08 -14.01
CA SER A 245 -1.82 6.02 -13.49
C SER A 245 -2.96 5.28 -12.80
N ILE A 246 -3.47 5.86 -11.73
CA ILE A 246 -4.54 5.28 -10.92
C ILE A 246 -5.65 6.33 -10.81
N ASP A 247 -6.91 5.90 -10.97
CA ASP A 247 -8.11 6.72 -10.82
C ASP A 247 -7.98 8.09 -11.50
N GLN A 248 -8.13 9.19 -10.75
CA GLN A 248 -8.05 10.56 -11.28
C GLN A 248 -6.68 10.94 -11.87
N GLY A 249 -5.62 10.14 -11.62
CA GLY A 249 -4.34 10.29 -12.30
C GLY A 249 -4.45 10.30 -13.83
N HIS A 250 -5.51 9.68 -14.38
CA HIS A 250 -5.81 9.69 -15.81
C HIS A 250 -6.03 11.10 -16.40
N LEU A 251 -6.35 12.09 -15.58
CA LEU A 251 -6.45 13.50 -16.04
C LEU A 251 -5.13 13.98 -16.62
N VAL A 252 -4.01 13.65 -15.97
CA VAL A 252 -2.67 14.03 -16.44
C VAL A 252 -2.31 13.29 -17.73
N LEU A 253 -2.66 12.00 -17.81
CA LEU A 253 -2.46 11.19 -19.01
C LEU A 253 -3.30 11.70 -20.19
N ALA A 254 -4.54 12.10 -19.93
CA ALA A 254 -5.44 12.67 -20.92
C ALA A 254 -4.88 13.99 -21.47
N ALA A 255 -4.40 14.89 -20.59
CA ALA A 255 -3.77 16.14 -20.96
C ALA A 255 -2.47 15.94 -21.75
N ALA A 256 -1.70 14.89 -21.41
CA ALA A 256 -0.50 14.50 -22.16
C ALA A 256 -0.80 13.76 -23.49
N GLY A 257 -2.09 13.53 -23.82
CA GLY A 257 -2.51 12.85 -25.05
C GLY A 257 -2.23 11.35 -25.11
N LEU A 258 -1.97 10.72 -23.96
CA LEU A 258 -1.50 9.33 -23.88
C LEU A 258 -2.62 8.29 -23.92
N LEU A 259 -3.88 8.70 -23.77
CA LEU A 259 -5.02 7.76 -23.78
C LEU A 259 -5.57 7.49 -25.20
N LYS A 260 -5.18 8.28 -26.18
CA LYS A 260 -5.69 8.13 -27.55
C LYS A 260 -5.27 6.79 -28.17
N GLY A 261 -6.26 6.00 -28.58
CA GLY A 261 -6.05 4.68 -29.18
C GLY A 261 -5.62 3.61 -28.19
N LYS A 262 -5.70 3.89 -26.88
CA LYS A 262 -5.31 2.95 -25.82
C LYS A 262 -6.51 2.31 -25.12
N ARG A 263 -6.32 1.08 -24.67
CA ARG A 263 -7.18 0.48 -23.65
C ARG A 263 -6.71 0.95 -22.28
N CYS A 264 -7.64 1.25 -21.39
CA CYS A 264 -7.34 1.66 -20.01
C CYS A 264 -8.41 1.14 -19.05
N ALA A 265 -8.12 1.21 -17.75
CA ALA A 265 -9.12 1.04 -16.69
C ALA A 265 -9.59 2.41 -16.22
N GLY A 266 -10.80 2.53 -15.65
CA GLY A 266 -11.27 3.78 -15.06
C GLY A 266 -12.73 3.71 -14.62
N ARG A 267 -12.99 4.15 -13.39
CA ARG A 267 -14.36 4.36 -12.86
C ARG A 267 -15.10 5.44 -13.63
N VAL A 268 -16.39 5.61 -13.34
CA VAL A 268 -17.31 6.44 -14.14
C VAL A 268 -16.77 7.81 -14.56
N PRO A 269 -16.23 8.69 -13.67
CA PRO A 269 -15.73 9.98 -14.13
C PRO A 269 -14.55 9.83 -15.11
N MET A 270 -13.61 8.95 -14.80
CA MET A 270 -12.40 8.76 -15.63
C MET A 270 -12.72 8.03 -16.93
N ARG A 271 -13.72 7.15 -16.96
CA ARG A 271 -14.22 6.53 -18.18
C ARG A 271 -14.73 7.56 -19.18
N VAL A 272 -15.47 8.57 -18.70
CA VAL A 272 -15.95 9.67 -19.55
C VAL A 272 -14.76 10.45 -20.14
N ILE A 273 -13.81 10.84 -19.30
CA ILE A 273 -12.61 11.58 -19.74
C ILE A 273 -11.78 10.75 -20.74
N SER A 274 -11.54 9.48 -20.44
CA SER A 274 -10.76 8.59 -21.30
C SER A 274 -11.41 8.41 -22.68
N ASN A 275 -12.73 8.22 -22.72
CA ASN A 275 -13.47 8.12 -23.98
C ASN A 275 -13.43 9.45 -24.77
N LEU A 276 -13.60 10.60 -24.11
CA LEU A 276 -13.51 11.91 -24.76
C LEU A 276 -12.12 12.20 -25.34
N THR A 277 -11.07 11.64 -24.74
CA THR A 277 -9.68 11.80 -25.20
C THR A 277 -9.25 10.69 -26.17
N GLY A 278 -10.17 9.82 -26.57
CA GLY A 278 -9.99 8.86 -27.66
C GLY A 278 -9.47 7.49 -27.23
N ALA A 279 -9.66 7.07 -25.97
CA ALA A 279 -9.43 5.69 -25.56
C ALA A 279 -10.37 4.74 -26.34
N VAL A 280 -9.87 3.54 -26.69
CA VAL A 280 -10.61 2.56 -27.50
C VAL A 280 -11.30 1.49 -26.66
N GLY A 281 -11.04 1.45 -25.36
CA GLY A 281 -11.70 0.58 -24.39
C GLY A 281 -11.37 1.02 -22.97
N VAL A 282 -12.39 1.12 -22.13
CA VAL A 282 -12.22 1.51 -20.72
C VAL A 282 -12.94 0.49 -19.83
N GLU A 283 -12.12 -0.31 -19.13
CA GLU A 283 -12.61 -1.30 -18.16
C GLU A 283 -13.03 -0.57 -16.87
N PRO A 284 -14.22 -0.87 -16.32
CA PRO A 284 -14.74 -0.14 -15.15
C PRO A 284 -14.03 -0.50 -13.84
N GLU A 285 -13.35 -1.63 -13.80
CA GLU A 285 -12.66 -2.22 -12.65
C GLU A 285 -11.34 -2.84 -13.11
N GLY A 286 -10.46 -3.16 -12.17
CA GLY A 286 -9.18 -3.81 -12.42
C GLY A 286 -8.09 -2.85 -12.90
N ALA A 287 -7.01 -3.44 -13.40
CA ALA A 287 -5.92 -2.72 -14.03
C ALA A 287 -5.70 -3.19 -15.47
N VAL A 288 -5.28 -2.29 -16.33
CA VAL A 288 -5.05 -2.55 -17.76
C VAL A 288 -3.65 -2.10 -18.14
N ALA A 289 -2.88 -3.01 -18.75
CA ALA A 289 -1.64 -2.67 -19.44
C ALA A 289 -1.87 -2.65 -20.96
N ASP A 290 -1.50 -1.57 -21.62
CA ASP A 290 -1.49 -1.42 -23.08
C ASP A 290 -0.13 -0.88 -23.55
N GLY A 291 0.76 -1.79 -23.91
CA GLY A 291 2.16 -1.50 -24.15
C GLY A 291 2.87 -1.05 -22.87
N LYS A 292 3.38 0.17 -22.85
CA LYS A 292 4.04 0.75 -21.68
C LYS A 292 3.10 1.62 -20.82
N LEU A 293 1.82 1.66 -21.14
CA LEU A 293 0.82 2.37 -20.34
C LEU A 293 0.12 1.38 -19.39
N VAL A 294 0.13 1.66 -18.09
CA VAL A 294 -0.57 0.90 -17.06
C VAL A 294 -1.57 1.79 -16.36
N THR A 295 -2.82 1.40 -16.33
CA THR A 295 -3.89 2.17 -15.69
C THR A 295 -4.67 1.29 -14.74
N ALA A 296 -5.07 1.81 -13.58
CA ALA A 296 -5.97 1.14 -12.64
C ALA A 296 -7.22 1.98 -12.38
N ALA A 297 -8.35 1.32 -12.19
CA ALA A 297 -9.61 2.02 -11.99
C ALA A 297 -9.67 2.72 -10.63
N SER A 298 -9.06 2.14 -9.57
CA SER A 298 -9.06 2.70 -8.22
C SER A 298 -8.15 1.90 -7.28
N TRP A 299 -8.08 2.29 -6.00
CA TRP A 299 -7.25 1.64 -4.98
C TRP A 299 -7.51 0.12 -4.77
N PRO A 300 -8.71 -0.47 -4.93
CA PRO A 300 -8.88 -1.92 -4.83
C PRO A 300 -8.08 -2.70 -5.87
N ASP A 301 -7.74 -2.07 -6.98
CA ASP A 301 -7.08 -2.70 -8.13
C ASP A 301 -5.55 -2.59 -8.08
N LEU A 302 -4.99 -2.09 -6.97
CA LEU A 302 -3.55 -1.84 -6.82
C LEU A 302 -2.69 -3.10 -6.94
N ALA A 303 -3.21 -4.27 -6.52
CA ALA A 303 -2.44 -5.52 -6.62
C ALA A 303 -2.14 -5.87 -8.09
N GLU A 304 -3.15 -5.76 -8.97
CA GLU A 304 -3.02 -6.00 -10.41
C GLU A 304 -2.17 -4.90 -11.08
N PHE A 305 -2.38 -3.65 -10.70
CA PHE A 305 -1.57 -2.52 -11.16
C PHE A 305 -0.08 -2.72 -10.87
N ILE A 306 0.26 -3.10 -9.64
CA ILE A 306 1.64 -3.36 -9.23
C ILE A 306 2.21 -4.55 -10.00
N ALA A 307 1.42 -5.62 -10.20
CA ALA A 307 1.85 -6.78 -10.98
C ALA A 307 2.25 -6.37 -12.42
N HIS A 308 1.44 -5.56 -13.09
CA HIS A 308 1.77 -5.04 -14.41
C HIS A 308 3.03 -4.18 -14.43
N LEU A 309 3.24 -3.33 -13.41
CA LEU A 309 4.46 -2.54 -13.31
C LEU A 309 5.69 -3.42 -13.12
N VAL A 310 5.61 -4.41 -12.22
CA VAL A 310 6.68 -5.37 -11.93
C VAL A 310 7.06 -6.14 -13.20
N ASP A 311 6.08 -6.63 -13.96
CA ASP A 311 6.30 -7.33 -15.22
C ASP A 311 6.97 -6.44 -16.27
N LEU A 312 6.48 -5.21 -16.47
CA LEU A 312 7.01 -4.27 -17.46
C LEU A 312 8.41 -3.74 -17.11
N LEU A 313 8.74 -3.69 -15.82
CA LEU A 313 10.08 -3.39 -15.31
C LEU A 313 11.02 -4.60 -15.33
N GLY A 314 10.56 -5.78 -15.78
CA GLY A 314 11.37 -6.98 -15.86
C GLY A 314 11.79 -7.56 -14.52
N ILE A 315 11.01 -7.27 -13.47
CA ILE A 315 11.28 -7.76 -12.10
C ILE A 315 10.70 -9.16 -11.96
N THR A 316 11.50 -10.10 -11.50
CA THR A 316 11.09 -11.48 -11.28
C THR A 316 11.43 -11.97 -9.88
N VAL A 317 10.65 -12.90 -9.36
CA VAL A 317 10.87 -13.55 -8.07
C VAL A 317 11.07 -15.05 -8.31
N SER A 318 12.17 -15.60 -7.80
CA SER A 318 12.45 -17.04 -7.81
C SER A 318 12.58 -17.58 -6.39
N PHE A 319 12.20 -18.85 -6.18
CA PHE A 319 12.30 -19.55 -4.90
C PHE A 319 13.35 -20.63 -4.93
#